data_f498bb1499a4ebbe14157b1ef93992ff
#
_entry.id   f498bb1499a4ebbe14157b1ef93992ff
#
_cell.length_a   1.000
_cell.length_b   1.000
_cell.length_c   1.000
_cell.angle_alpha   90.00
_cell.angle_beta   90.00
_cell.angle_gamma   90.00
#
_symmetry.space_group_name_H-M   'P 1'
#
loop_
_entity.id
_entity.type
_entity.pdbx_description
1 polymer ?
#
loop_
_entity_poly.entity_id
_entity_poly.type
_entity_poly.pdbx_seq_one_letter_code
_entity_poly.pdbx_strand_id
1 'polypeptide(L)'
;MRTIVKLSGIIAVSIALTGGLAGCGMLSADKPATDADILMGQEGRTLWESGLQYVKIENRDIASGIANEHPAAISSDELRSVLGALYVNERTGFTQSENPLFSVSELQILSTAIASGLNQAAPNEDINFVSIGSFKGLIAQERKTNTGRVFMSGGRLNIVFGKIHEIYRDKDLATGQEIDRRINPLLPGTRKSDSDLSTRVALDSGQSFYLDPETGKERSD
;
A
#
# COMPACT_ATOMS: atom_id res chain seq x y z
N MET A 1 17.15 73.37 42.29
CA MET A 1 15.94 72.66 42.65
C MET A 1 15.47 71.88 41.38
N ARG A 2 15.72 70.59 41.36
CA ARG A 2 15.32 69.71 40.27
C ARG A 2 14.33 68.67 40.82
N THR A 3 13.14 68.76 40.35
CA THR A 3 12.01 67.90 40.71
C THR A 3 12.09 66.61 39.87
N ILE A 4 12.27 65.48 40.50
CA ILE A 4 12.28 64.16 39.84
C ILE A 4 10.89 63.60 39.90
N VAL A 5 10.24 63.44 38.73
CA VAL A 5 8.96 62.74 38.57
C VAL A 5 9.23 61.26 38.36
N LYS A 6 8.80 60.43 39.28
CA LYS A 6 8.84 58.94 39.13
C LYS A 6 7.62 58.51 38.33
N LEU A 7 7.85 57.94 37.17
CA LEU A 7 6.82 57.31 36.35
C LEU A 7 6.83 55.79 36.66
N SER A 8 5.79 55.32 37.37
CA SER A 8 5.59 53.91 37.63
C SER A 8 4.88 53.28 36.44
N GLY A 9 5.62 52.52 35.65
CA GLY A 9 5.05 51.73 34.54
C GLY A 9 4.52 50.39 35.07
N ILE A 10 3.23 50.18 34.96
CA ILE A 10 2.58 48.87 35.19
C ILE A 10 2.74 48.06 33.91
N ILE A 11 3.55 47.00 33.96
CA ILE A 11 3.67 46.02 32.85
C ILE A 11 2.55 45.01 33.06
N ALA A 12 1.50 45.10 32.24
CA ALA A 12 0.50 44.07 32.12
C ALA A 12 1.07 42.93 31.25
N VAL A 13 1.40 41.80 31.89
CA VAL A 13 1.77 40.58 31.18
C VAL A 13 0.49 39.88 30.73
N SER A 14 0.15 40.05 29.48
CA SER A 14 -0.92 39.28 28.84
C SER A 14 -0.37 37.91 28.48
N ILE A 15 -0.71 36.90 29.26
CA ILE A 15 -0.46 35.47 28.93
C ILE A 15 -1.54 35.09 27.93
N ALA A 16 -1.17 35.07 26.64
CA ALA A 16 -1.97 34.46 25.60
C ALA A 16 -1.81 32.93 25.71
N LEU A 17 -2.83 32.29 26.29
CA LEU A 17 -2.98 30.82 26.18
C LEU A 17 -3.34 30.50 24.71
N THR A 18 -2.33 30.24 23.88
CA THR A 18 -2.55 29.57 22.61
C THR A 18 -2.75 28.09 22.89
N GLY A 19 -4.01 27.70 23.09
CA GLY A 19 -4.42 26.31 23.05
C GLY A 19 -4.12 25.74 21.68
N GLY A 20 -3.01 24.99 21.58
CA GLY A 20 -2.73 24.16 20.44
C GLY A 20 -3.80 23.09 20.33
N LEU A 21 -4.80 23.30 19.49
CA LEU A 21 -5.62 22.24 18.94
C LEU A 21 -4.69 21.43 18.06
N ALA A 22 -4.16 20.32 18.62
CA ALA A 22 -3.64 19.22 17.81
C ALA A 22 -4.84 18.71 17.00
N GLY A 23 -5.07 19.32 15.86
CA GLY A 23 -5.97 18.82 14.85
C GLY A 23 -5.39 17.51 14.36
N CYS A 24 -5.92 16.38 14.85
CA CYS A 24 -5.89 15.15 14.08
C CYS A 24 -6.53 15.50 12.73
N GLY A 25 -5.70 15.74 11.74
CA GLY A 25 -6.14 15.92 10.37
C GLY A 25 -6.85 14.63 9.96
N MET A 26 -8.18 14.60 10.12
CA MET A 26 -9.00 13.71 9.31
C MET A 26 -8.64 14.05 7.86
N LEU A 27 -7.87 13.19 7.22
CA LEU A 27 -7.68 13.23 5.78
C LEU A 27 -9.09 13.20 5.18
N SER A 28 -9.52 14.33 4.65
CA SER A 28 -10.78 14.42 3.94
C SER A 28 -10.76 13.37 2.85
N ALA A 29 -11.79 12.51 2.82
CA ALA A 29 -11.90 11.37 1.91
C ALA A 29 -11.90 11.74 0.41
N ASP A 30 -11.87 13.03 0.08
CA ASP A 30 -12.05 13.56 -1.27
C ASP A 30 -10.78 13.95 -2.01
N LYS A 31 -9.61 13.98 -1.36
CA LYS A 31 -8.37 14.33 -2.05
C LYS A 31 -7.41 13.14 -2.05
N PRO A 32 -7.02 12.63 -3.24
CA PRO A 32 -6.03 11.56 -3.30
C PRO A 32 -4.70 12.04 -2.68
N ALA A 33 -4.05 11.15 -1.92
CA ALA A 33 -2.74 11.42 -1.34
C ALA A 33 -1.72 11.69 -2.45
N THR A 34 -0.88 12.71 -2.27
CA THR A 34 0.24 12.99 -3.18
C THR A 34 1.46 12.14 -2.78
N ASP A 35 2.45 12.01 -3.68
CA ASP A 35 3.71 11.34 -3.37
C ASP A 35 4.39 11.96 -2.15
N ALA A 36 4.34 13.28 -2.02
CA ALA A 36 4.89 14.00 -0.87
C ALA A 36 4.15 13.63 0.43
N ASP A 37 2.83 13.53 0.41
CA ASP A 37 2.03 13.14 1.58
C ASP A 37 2.40 11.72 2.03
N ILE A 38 2.59 10.79 1.06
CA ILE A 38 2.98 9.41 1.33
C ILE A 38 4.39 9.35 1.94
N LEU A 39 5.35 10.05 1.36
CA LEU A 39 6.74 10.05 1.82
C LEU A 39 6.90 10.73 3.19
N MET A 40 6.14 11.79 3.46
CA MET A 40 6.17 12.47 4.76
C MET A 40 5.46 11.70 5.88
N GLY A 41 4.52 10.82 5.53
CA GLY A 41 3.80 9.97 6.49
C GLY A 41 4.54 8.70 6.89
N GLN A 42 5.76 8.46 6.39
CA GLN A 42 6.53 7.25 6.74
C GLN A 42 7.00 7.29 8.18
N GLU A 43 6.78 6.19 8.91
CA GLU A 43 7.20 6.02 10.29
C GLU A 43 7.90 4.67 10.48
N GLY A 44 9.20 4.71 10.72
CA GLY A 44 10.02 3.51 10.90
C GLY A 44 9.97 2.59 9.69
N ARG A 45 9.45 1.38 9.88
CA ARG A 45 9.29 0.37 8.81
C ARG A 45 7.91 0.43 8.12
N THR A 46 7.00 1.29 8.57
CA THR A 46 5.72 1.57 7.93
C THR A 46 5.91 2.67 6.90
N LEU A 47 5.70 2.34 5.63
CA LEU A 47 5.89 3.27 4.52
C LEU A 47 4.60 4.04 4.20
N TRP A 48 3.46 3.40 4.44
CA TRP A 48 2.15 4.00 4.35
C TRP A 48 1.13 3.14 5.10
N GLU A 49 0.13 3.76 5.72
CA GLU A 49 -0.95 3.07 6.41
C GLU A 49 -2.24 3.91 6.42
N SER A 50 -3.37 3.27 6.14
CA SER A 50 -4.70 3.86 6.24
C SER A 50 -5.75 2.78 6.54
N GLY A 51 -6.24 2.74 7.77
CA GLY A 51 -7.18 1.73 8.24
C GLY A 51 -6.59 0.31 8.15
N LEU A 52 -7.14 -0.53 7.27
CA LEU A 52 -6.66 -1.91 7.06
C LEU A 52 -5.59 -2.00 5.97
N GLN A 53 -5.38 -0.93 5.24
CA GLN A 53 -4.43 -0.89 4.14
C GLN A 53 -3.06 -0.45 4.65
N TYR A 54 -2.00 -1.03 4.11
CA TYR A 54 -0.64 -0.64 4.48
C TYR A 54 0.39 -1.02 3.40
N VAL A 55 1.53 -0.36 3.47
CA VAL A 55 2.79 -0.77 2.85
C VAL A 55 3.87 -0.74 3.93
N LYS A 56 4.51 -1.87 4.19
CA LYS A 56 5.49 -2.03 5.29
C LYS A 56 6.69 -2.84 4.82
N ILE A 57 7.87 -2.52 5.37
CA ILE A 57 9.04 -3.36 5.22
C ILE A 57 9.03 -4.40 6.34
N GLU A 58 9.06 -5.67 5.98
CA GLU A 58 9.04 -6.79 6.93
C GLU A 58 10.07 -7.85 6.56
N ASN A 59 10.51 -8.61 7.54
CA ASN A 59 11.37 -9.75 7.26
C ASN A 59 10.67 -10.74 6.32
N ARG A 60 11.43 -11.29 5.38
CA ARG A 60 10.92 -12.38 4.55
C ARG A 60 10.58 -13.58 5.42
N ASP A 61 9.56 -14.33 5.04
CA ASP A 61 9.06 -15.50 5.78
C ASP A 61 9.87 -16.78 5.53
N ILE A 62 10.89 -16.76 4.66
CA ILE A 62 11.85 -17.84 4.47
C ILE A 62 13.18 -17.49 5.14
N ALA A 63 13.68 -18.39 5.97
CA ALA A 63 14.95 -18.20 6.67
C ALA A 63 16.17 -18.48 5.79
N SER A 64 16.02 -19.28 4.73
CA SER A 64 17.08 -19.69 3.82
C SER A 64 16.70 -19.38 2.36
N GLY A 65 17.69 -19.34 1.49
CA GLY A 65 17.51 -19.04 0.08
C GLY A 65 18.37 -17.87 -0.37
N ILE A 66 18.22 -17.49 -1.65
CA ILE A 66 18.97 -16.38 -2.24
C ILE A 66 18.50 -15.06 -1.60
N ALA A 67 19.45 -14.25 -1.17
CA ALA A 67 19.16 -12.92 -0.66
C ALA A 67 18.48 -12.05 -1.73
N ASN A 68 17.58 -11.17 -1.29
CA ASN A 68 17.00 -10.18 -2.19
C ASN A 68 18.08 -9.21 -2.66
N GLU A 69 17.90 -8.63 -3.84
CA GLU A 69 18.75 -7.59 -4.39
C GLU A 69 18.33 -6.21 -3.86
N HIS A 70 18.35 -6.09 -2.53
CA HIS A 70 18.04 -4.86 -1.81
C HIS A 70 19.30 -4.28 -1.15
N PRO A 71 19.40 -2.95 -0.99
CA PRO A 71 18.48 -1.93 -1.47
C PRO A 71 18.49 -1.81 -3.00
N ALA A 72 17.34 -1.48 -3.60
CA ALA A 72 17.19 -1.30 -5.04
C ALA A 72 16.59 0.07 -5.37
N ALA A 73 17.25 0.81 -6.25
CA ALA A 73 16.78 2.11 -6.70
C ALA A 73 15.87 1.92 -7.93
N ILE A 74 14.58 2.14 -7.73
CA ILE A 74 13.57 2.21 -8.78
C ILE A 74 12.74 3.47 -8.56
N SER A 75 12.40 4.20 -9.61
CA SER A 75 11.57 5.39 -9.46
C SER A 75 10.10 5.03 -9.25
N SER A 76 9.34 5.92 -8.58
CA SER A 76 7.90 5.72 -8.42
C SER A 76 7.16 5.71 -9.77
N ASP A 77 7.62 6.46 -10.77
CA ASP A 77 7.01 6.47 -12.10
C ASP A 77 7.26 5.17 -12.86
N GLU A 78 8.48 4.63 -12.78
CA GLU A 78 8.81 3.32 -13.35
C GLU A 78 7.99 2.22 -12.68
N LEU A 79 7.93 2.22 -11.35
CA LEU A 79 7.13 1.25 -10.61
C LEU A 79 5.64 1.39 -10.90
N ARG A 80 5.14 2.62 -11.08
CA ARG A 80 3.74 2.88 -11.48
C ARG A 80 3.45 2.27 -12.86
N SER A 81 4.36 2.40 -13.79
CA SER A 81 4.23 1.79 -15.12
C SER A 81 4.20 0.26 -15.04
N VAL A 82 5.10 -0.33 -14.25
CA VAL A 82 5.18 -1.79 -14.07
C VAL A 82 3.91 -2.33 -13.38
N LEU A 83 3.48 -1.73 -12.27
CA LEU A 83 2.26 -2.15 -11.57
C LEU A 83 0.99 -1.87 -12.39
N GLY A 84 0.99 -0.80 -13.18
CA GLY A 84 -0.11 -0.43 -14.07
C GLY A 84 -0.28 -1.37 -15.26
N ALA A 85 0.73 -2.20 -15.56
CA ALA A 85 0.67 -3.24 -16.60
C ALA A 85 0.07 -4.56 -16.10
N LEU A 86 -0.33 -4.64 -14.82
CA LEU A 86 -0.97 -5.82 -14.25
C LEU A 86 -2.48 -5.75 -14.44
N TYR A 87 -3.03 -6.79 -15.03
CA TYR A 87 -4.45 -6.97 -15.28
C TYR A 87 -4.93 -8.27 -14.65
N VAL A 88 -6.22 -8.32 -14.36
CA VAL A 88 -6.90 -9.52 -13.87
C VAL A 88 -8.04 -9.86 -14.80
N ASN A 89 -8.14 -11.14 -15.16
CA ASN A 89 -9.24 -11.68 -15.93
C ASN A 89 -10.35 -12.13 -14.99
N GLU A 90 -11.46 -11.40 -14.99
CA GLU A 90 -12.61 -11.70 -14.15
C GLU A 90 -13.74 -12.27 -15.00
N ARG A 91 -14.37 -13.32 -14.49
CA ARG A 91 -15.56 -13.90 -15.07
C ARG A 91 -16.79 -13.50 -14.28
N THR A 92 -17.68 -12.75 -14.92
CA THR A 92 -18.99 -12.40 -14.36
C THR A 92 -20.08 -13.10 -15.17
N GLY A 93 -20.58 -14.22 -14.66
CA GLY A 93 -21.50 -15.08 -15.40
C GLY A 93 -20.88 -15.67 -16.66
N PHE A 94 -21.38 -15.29 -17.83
CA PHE A 94 -20.86 -15.72 -19.14
C PHE A 94 -19.87 -14.74 -19.78
N THR A 95 -19.67 -13.57 -19.16
CA THR A 95 -18.80 -12.52 -19.69
C THR A 95 -17.46 -12.59 -18.99
N GLN A 96 -16.38 -12.57 -19.77
CA GLN A 96 -15.03 -12.38 -19.30
C GLN A 96 -14.62 -10.93 -19.53
N SER A 97 -14.02 -10.30 -18.55
CA SER A 97 -13.52 -8.93 -18.63
C SER A 97 -12.10 -8.84 -18.09
N GLU A 98 -11.29 -8.06 -18.77
CA GLU A 98 -9.95 -7.69 -18.33
C GLU A 98 -10.06 -6.38 -17.55
N ASN A 99 -9.62 -6.40 -16.31
CA ASN A 99 -9.65 -5.23 -15.44
C ASN A 99 -8.23 -4.91 -14.94
N PRO A 100 -7.87 -3.62 -14.81
CA PRO A 100 -6.63 -3.28 -14.12
C PRO A 100 -6.63 -3.88 -12.72
N LEU A 101 -5.49 -4.46 -12.32
CA LEU A 101 -5.35 -5.06 -10.98
C LEU A 101 -5.45 -4.00 -9.88
N PHE A 102 -4.91 -2.82 -10.14
CA PHE A 102 -4.91 -1.70 -9.19
C PHE A 102 -5.66 -0.51 -9.77
N SER A 103 -6.48 0.12 -8.95
CA SER A 103 -7.09 1.41 -9.27
C SER A 103 -6.02 2.53 -9.34
N VAL A 104 -6.37 3.66 -9.93
CA VAL A 104 -5.45 4.82 -10.05
C VAL A 104 -4.94 5.27 -8.68
N SER A 105 -5.79 5.29 -7.65
CA SER A 105 -5.40 5.66 -6.28
C SER A 105 -4.48 4.64 -5.63
N GLU A 106 -4.70 3.33 -5.87
CA GLU A 106 -3.80 2.28 -5.41
C GLU A 106 -2.44 2.40 -6.09
N LEU A 107 -2.40 2.61 -7.41
CA LEU A 107 -1.15 2.80 -8.16
C LEU A 107 -0.34 3.97 -7.62
N GLN A 108 -1.00 5.10 -7.29
CA GLN A 108 -0.33 6.26 -6.70
C GLN A 108 0.37 5.90 -5.38
N ILE A 109 -0.36 5.25 -4.48
CA ILE A 109 0.14 4.88 -3.15
C ILE A 109 1.22 3.81 -3.25
N LEU A 110 0.89 2.70 -3.94
CA LEU A 110 1.78 1.54 -4.01
C LEU A 110 3.10 1.88 -4.72
N SER A 111 3.05 2.61 -5.85
CA SER A 111 4.28 2.93 -6.58
C SER A 111 5.24 3.79 -5.73
N THR A 112 4.73 4.78 -5.03
CA THR A 112 5.56 5.68 -4.21
C THR A 112 6.08 4.97 -2.96
N ALA A 113 5.20 4.31 -2.22
CA ALA A 113 5.60 3.64 -0.98
C ALA A 113 6.53 2.43 -1.22
N ILE A 114 6.23 1.59 -2.24
CA ILE A 114 7.08 0.44 -2.57
C ILE A 114 8.44 0.89 -3.11
N ALA A 115 8.51 1.93 -3.96
CA ALA A 115 9.79 2.47 -4.44
C ALA A 115 10.67 2.93 -3.27
N SER A 116 10.07 3.66 -2.32
CA SER A 116 10.75 4.07 -1.10
C SER A 116 11.21 2.86 -0.27
N GLY A 117 10.35 1.83 -0.15
CA GLY A 117 10.65 0.60 0.57
C GLY A 117 11.79 -0.20 -0.04
N LEU A 118 11.79 -0.40 -1.35
CA LEU A 118 12.87 -1.12 -2.06
C LEU A 118 14.22 -0.46 -1.87
N ASN A 119 14.26 0.88 -1.77
CA ASN A 119 15.49 1.61 -1.50
C ASN A 119 15.97 1.53 -0.05
N GLN A 120 15.11 1.16 0.89
CA GLN A 120 15.39 1.10 2.33
C GLN A 120 15.53 -0.32 2.87
N ALA A 121 14.97 -1.30 2.17
CA ALA A 121 14.94 -2.68 2.63
C ALA A 121 16.32 -3.32 2.64
N ALA A 122 16.55 -4.19 3.61
CA ALA A 122 17.72 -5.05 3.69
C ALA A 122 17.53 -6.32 2.80
N PRO A 123 18.61 -7.05 2.47
CA PRO A 123 18.53 -8.26 1.64
C PRO A 123 17.64 -9.39 2.20
N ASN A 124 17.33 -9.36 3.49
CA ASN A 124 16.45 -10.33 4.15
C ASN A 124 15.03 -9.80 4.39
N GLU A 125 14.64 -8.70 3.75
CA GLU A 125 13.33 -8.07 3.92
C GLU A 125 12.57 -8.00 2.61
N ASP A 126 11.25 -8.06 2.72
CA ASP A 126 10.29 -7.86 1.63
C ASP A 126 9.46 -6.60 1.93
N ILE A 127 8.85 -6.02 0.91
CA ILE A 127 7.87 -4.96 1.07
C ILE A 127 6.48 -5.59 1.00
N ASN A 128 5.78 -5.63 2.14
CA ASN A 128 4.44 -6.18 2.24
C ASN A 128 3.39 -5.10 2.02
N PHE A 129 2.33 -5.42 1.30
CA PHE A 129 1.23 -4.50 1.10
C PHE A 129 -0.14 -5.16 1.25
N VAL A 130 -1.09 -4.38 1.71
CA VAL A 130 -2.54 -4.60 1.63
C VAL A 130 -3.16 -3.37 1.03
N SER A 131 -3.84 -3.50 -0.09
CA SER A 131 -4.58 -2.42 -0.73
C SER A 131 -6.04 -2.81 -0.94
N ILE A 132 -6.92 -1.81 -0.91
CA ILE A 132 -8.36 -1.97 -1.14
C ILE A 132 -8.79 -0.88 -2.11
N GLY A 133 -8.94 -1.24 -3.37
CA GLY A 133 -9.38 -0.36 -4.44
C GLY A 133 -10.89 -0.35 -4.64
N SER A 134 -11.38 0.71 -5.31
CA SER A 134 -12.76 0.80 -5.78
C SER A 134 -12.82 0.58 -7.27
N PHE A 135 -13.62 -0.38 -7.70
CA PHE A 135 -13.78 -0.79 -9.09
C PHE A 135 -15.24 -0.72 -9.51
N LYS A 136 -15.47 -0.62 -10.80
CA LYS A 136 -16.83 -0.64 -11.35
C LYS A 136 -17.37 -2.07 -11.30
N GLY A 137 -18.32 -2.32 -10.41
CA GLY A 137 -19.08 -3.58 -10.39
C GLY A 137 -20.24 -3.58 -11.36
N LEU A 138 -21.01 -4.68 -11.38
CA LEU A 138 -22.16 -4.86 -12.28
C LEU A 138 -23.27 -3.83 -12.03
N ILE A 139 -23.58 -3.54 -10.78
CA ILE A 139 -24.70 -2.65 -10.37
C ILE A 139 -24.17 -1.42 -9.63
N ALA A 140 -23.11 -1.58 -8.84
CA ALA A 140 -22.52 -0.55 -7.99
C ALA A 140 -21.00 -0.66 -7.99
N GLN A 141 -20.33 0.30 -7.34
CA GLN A 141 -18.89 0.18 -7.09
C GLN A 141 -18.64 -0.98 -6.12
N GLU A 142 -17.65 -1.78 -6.43
CA GLU A 142 -17.15 -2.86 -5.60
C GLU A 142 -15.79 -2.52 -5.04
N ARG A 143 -15.59 -2.81 -3.76
CA ARG A 143 -14.27 -2.72 -3.14
C ARG A 143 -13.57 -4.06 -3.30
N LYS A 144 -12.35 -4.04 -3.80
CA LYS A 144 -11.57 -5.25 -4.02
C LYS A 144 -10.22 -5.15 -3.33
N THR A 145 -9.79 -6.25 -2.76
CA THR A 145 -8.55 -6.36 -1.98
C THR A 145 -7.47 -7.02 -2.81
N ASN A 146 -6.31 -6.39 -2.81
CA ASN A 146 -5.06 -6.96 -3.29
C ASN A 146 -4.06 -7.00 -2.13
N THR A 147 -3.39 -8.12 -1.95
CA THR A 147 -2.30 -8.24 -0.96
C THR A 147 -1.10 -8.92 -1.58
N GLY A 148 0.09 -8.54 -1.14
CA GLY A 148 1.30 -9.16 -1.69
C GLY A 148 2.57 -8.78 -0.97
N ARG A 149 3.65 -9.47 -1.37
CA ARG A 149 5.06 -9.21 -1.03
C ARG A 149 5.82 -8.84 -2.27
N VAL A 150 6.59 -7.78 -2.20
CA VAL A 150 7.39 -7.25 -3.31
C VAL A 150 8.86 -7.29 -2.94
N PHE A 151 9.70 -7.75 -3.87
CA PHE A 151 11.15 -7.79 -3.70
C PHE A 151 11.88 -7.82 -5.04
N MET A 152 13.17 -7.45 -5.03
CA MET A 152 14.05 -7.55 -6.18
C MET A 152 14.83 -8.86 -6.15
N SER A 153 14.82 -9.61 -7.25
CA SER A 153 15.60 -10.84 -7.40
C SER A 153 15.78 -11.16 -8.86
N GLY A 154 16.99 -11.54 -9.27
CA GLY A 154 17.34 -11.83 -10.66
C GLY A 154 17.23 -10.62 -11.60
N GLY A 155 17.50 -9.42 -11.08
CA GLY A 155 17.37 -8.15 -11.81
C GLY A 155 15.92 -7.75 -12.10
N ARG A 156 14.93 -8.40 -11.47
CA ARG A 156 13.50 -8.18 -11.72
C ARG A 156 12.74 -7.84 -10.45
N LEU A 157 11.67 -7.07 -10.60
CA LEU A 157 10.67 -6.90 -9.57
C LEU A 157 9.82 -8.18 -9.49
N ASN A 158 9.73 -8.76 -8.31
CA ASN A 158 8.95 -9.95 -8.06
C ASN A 158 7.81 -9.63 -7.11
N ILE A 159 6.63 -10.17 -7.36
CA ILE A 159 5.46 -10.06 -6.48
C ILE A 159 4.94 -11.45 -6.17
N VAL A 160 4.79 -11.75 -4.89
CA VAL A 160 4.04 -12.91 -4.40
C VAL A 160 2.71 -12.43 -3.88
N PHE A 161 1.63 -12.83 -4.55
CA PHE A 161 0.28 -12.41 -4.16
C PHE A 161 -0.31 -13.31 -3.08
N GLY A 162 -1.04 -12.71 -2.14
CA GLY A 162 -1.90 -13.40 -1.19
C GLY A 162 -3.36 -13.37 -1.65
N LYS A 163 -3.85 -12.18 -1.99
CA LYS A 163 -5.19 -11.95 -2.55
C LYS A 163 -5.07 -11.15 -3.83
N ILE A 164 -5.88 -11.53 -4.82
CA ILE A 164 -5.93 -10.87 -6.12
C ILE A 164 -7.38 -10.51 -6.38
N HIS A 165 -7.68 -9.21 -6.40
CA HIS A 165 -9.00 -8.65 -6.76
C HIS A 165 -10.18 -9.27 -5.97
N GLU A 166 -9.90 -9.77 -4.75
CA GLU A 166 -10.91 -10.39 -3.89
C GLU A 166 -11.90 -9.33 -3.40
N ILE A 167 -13.20 -9.61 -3.53
CA ILE A 167 -14.23 -8.68 -3.05
C ILE A 167 -14.05 -8.44 -1.55
N TYR A 168 -13.81 -7.17 -1.19
CA TYR A 168 -13.73 -6.78 0.20
C TYR A 168 -15.10 -6.79 0.86
N ARG A 169 -15.20 -7.45 2.01
CA ARG A 169 -16.42 -7.53 2.80
C ARG A 169 -16.13 -7.19 4.25
N ASP A 170 -16.99 -6.34 4.82
CA ASP A 170 -16.98 -6.04 6.26
C ASP A 170 -17.77 -7.10 7.05
N LYS A 171 -18.70 -7.81 6.37
CA LYS A 171 -19.57 -8.81 6.98
C LYS A 171 -19.44 -10.16 6.27
N ASP A 172 -19.52 -11.21 7.04
CA ASP A 172 -19.67 -12.58 6.56
C ASP A 172 -21.04 -12.77 5.90
N LEU A 173 -21.05 -13.34 4.70
CA LEU A 173 -22.30 -13.48 3.92
C LEU A 173 -23.27 -14.53 4.50
N ALA A 174 -22.75 -15.54 5.19
CA ALA A 174 -23.56 -16.62 5.72
C ALA A 174 -24.21 -16.25 7.05
N THR A 175 -23.49 -15.52 7.88
CA THR A 175 -23.92 -15.17 9.25
C THR A 175 -24.40 -13.74 9.40
N GLY A 176 -24.05 -12.84 8.45
CA GLY A 176 -24.32 -11.41 8.53
C GLY A 176 -23.52 -10.67 9.61
N GLN A 177 -22.62 -11.36 10.32
CA GLN A 177 -21.79 -10.78 11.36
C GLN A 177 -20.60 -10.00 10.80
N GLU A 178 -20.14 -9.00 11.53
CA GLU A 178 -18.92 -8.27 11.17
C GLU A 178 -17.70 -9.19 11.25
N ILE A 179 -16.83 -9.09 10.24
CA ILE A 179 -15.59 -9.86 10.18
C ILE A 179 -14.56 -9.19 11.08
N ASP A 180 -14.23 -9.83 12.21
CA ASP A 180 -13.17 -9.34 13.09
C ASP A 180 -11.80 -9.51 12.42
N ARG A 181 -11.22 -8.42 11.95
CA ARG A 181 -9.94 -8.39 11.26
C ARG A 181 -8.72 -8.62 12.17
N ARG A 182 -8.91 -8.64 13.47
CA ARG A 182 -7.87 -9.06 14.42
C ARG A 182 -7.68 -10.57 14.42
N ILE A 183 -8.76 -11.32 14.18
CA ILE A 183 -8.75 -12.78 14.12
C ILE A 183 -8.59 -13.28 12.68
N ASN A 184 -9.13 -12.51 11.71
CA ASN A 184 -9.06 -12.82 10.29
C ASN A 184 -8.41 -11.65 9.50
N PRO A 185 -7.10 -11.41 9.69
CA PRO A 185 -6.40 -10.31 9.06
C PRO A 185 -6.28 -10.51 7.54
N LEU A 186 -6.13 -9.41 6.83
CA LEU A 186 -5.73 -9.42 5.43
C LEU A 186 -4.22 -9.67 5.39
N LEU A 187 -3.82 -10.88 5.02
CA LEU A 187 -2.42 -11.27 5.00
C LEU A 187 -1.81 -11.07 3.62
N PRO A 188 -0.54 -10.62 3.53
CA PRO A 188 0.23 -10.66 2.29
C PRO A 188 0.45 -12.11 1.86
N GLY A 189 0.91 -12.33 0.64
CA GLY A 189 1.28 -13.66 0.15
C GLY A 189 2.37 -14.31 0.99
N THR A 190 2.42 -15.63 0.98
CA THR A 190 3.45 -16.41 1.67
C THR A 190 4.53 -16.84 0.69
N ARG A 191 5.78 -16.43 0.96
CA ARG A 191 6.95 -16.84 0.20
C ARG A 191 7.51 -18.13 0.79
N LYS A 192 7.07 -19.28 0.26
CA LYS A 192 7.47 -20.60 0.79
C LYS A 192 8.87 -21.03 0.35
N SER A 193 9.22 -20.73 -0.91
CA SER A 193 10.56 -20.97 -1.46
C SER A 193 10.80 -20.08 -2.68
N ASP A 194 12.05 -19.90 -3.08
CA ASP A 194 12.39 -19.17 -4.31
C ASP A 194 11.93 -19.89 -5.59
N SER A 195 11.61 -21.18 -5.49
CA SER A 195 11.09 -22.01 -6.58
C SER A 195 9.56 -22.11 -6.62
N ASP A 196 8.85 -21.60 -5.58
CA ASP A 196 7.39 -21.59 -5.56
C ASP A 196 6.88 -20.40 -6.37
N LEU A 197 6.60 -20.67 -7.65
CA LEU A 197 6.11 -19.67 -8.61
C LEU A 197 4.58 -19.65 -8.70
N SER A 198 3.85 -20.35 -7.84
CA SER A 198 2.39 -20.49 -7.99
C SER A 198 1.63 -19.17 -7.92
N THR A 199 2.18 -18.19 -7.21
CA THR A 199 1.61 -16.84 -7.09
C THR A 199 2.66 -15.75 -7.29
N ARG A 200 3.84 -16.10 -7.80
CA ARG A 200 4.94 -15.18 -8.06
C ARG A 200 4.93 -14.73 -9.49
N VAL A 201 4.96 -13.44 -9.70
CA VAL A 201 5.14 -12.80 -10.99
C VAL A 201 6.45 -12.04 -10.99
N ALA A 202 7.31 -12.30 -11.98
CA ALA A 202 8.53 -11.53 -12.21
C ALA A 202 8.25 -10.55 -13.34
N LEU A 203 8.31 -9.25 -13.03
CA LEU A 203 7.91 -8.18 -13.92
C LEU A 203 9.11 -7.60 -14.67
N ASP A 204 9.00 -7.54 -15.98
CA ASP A 204 9.87 -6.76 -16.85
C ASP A 204 9.14 -5.51 -17.33
N SER A 205 9.86 -4.39 -17.47
CA SER A 205 9.26 -3.16 -17.98
C SER A 205 8.73 -3.35 -19.41
N GLY A 206 7.54 -2.81 -19.68
CA GLY A 206 6.93 -2.77 -21.02
C GLY A 206 6.13 -4.02 -21.41
N GLN A 207 5.94 -4.97 -20.51
CA GLN A 207 5.07 -6.12 -20.73
C GLN A 207 3.80 -6.00 -19.90
N SER A 208 2.67 -6.41 -20.47
CA SER A 208 1.41 -6.55 -19.72
C SER A 208 1.27 -7.98 -19.23
N PHE A 209 0.83 -8.13 -17.99
CA PHE A 209 0.63 -9.41 -17.35
C PHE A 209 -0.84 -9.58 -16.99
N TYR A 210 -1.42 -10.70 -17.39
CA TYR A 210 -2.78 -11.07 -17.08
C TYR A 210 -2.78 -12.16 -16.02
N LEU A 211 -3.38 -11.87 -14.88
CA LEU A 211 -3.43 -12.77 -13.74
C LEU A 211 -4.79 -13.47 -13.67
N ASP A 212 -4.75 -14.75 -13.41
CA ASP A 212 -5.94 -15.50 -13.01
C ASP A 212 -6.20 -15.24 -11.52
N PRO A 213 -7.37 -14.73 -11.11
CA PRO A 213 -7.64 -14.37 -9.73
C PRO A 213 -7.74 -15.57 -8.78
N GLU A 214 -8.01 -16.78 -9.28
CA GLU A 214 -8.11 -17.98 -8.47
C GLU A 214 -6.74 -18.62 -8.23
N THR A 215 -5.87 -18.61 -9.25
CA THR A 215 -4.55 -19.27 -9.17
C THR A 215 -3.40 -18.31 -8.95
N GLY A 216 -3.60 -17.01 -9.21
CA GLY A 216 -2.54 -16.00 -9.18
C GLY A 216 -1.45 -16.19 -10.23
N LYS A 217 -1.64 -17.08 -11.18
CA LYS A 217 -0.71 -17.34 -12.27
C LYS A 217 -0.95 -16.44 -13.46
N GLU A 218 0.11 -16.20 -14.21
CA GLU A 218 -0.03 -15.61 -15.53
C GLU A 218 -0.88 -16.54 -16.40
N ARG A 219 -1.89 -15.98 -17.04
CA ARG A 219 -2.70 -16.72 -18.00
C ARG A 219 -1.88 -16.85 -19.30
N SER A 220 -1.48 -18.07 -19.60
CA SER A 220 -1.03 -18.42 -20.96
C SER A 220 -2.26 -18.51 -21.85
N ASP A 221 -2.33 -17.68 -22.84
CA ASP A 221 -3.28 -17.80 -23.95
C ASP A 221 -2.97 -19.02 -24.80
#